data_426c1304f7a105dad3c81e42586a8d0e
#
_entry.id   426c1304f7a105dad3c81e42586a8d0e
#
_cell.length_a   1.000
_cell.length_b   1.000
_cell.length_c   1.000
_cell.angle_alpha   90.00
_cell.angle_beta   90.00
_cell.angle_gamma   90.00
#
_symmetry.space_group_name_H-M   'P 1'
#
loop_
_entity.id
_entity.type
_entity.pdbx_description
1 polymer ?
#
loop_
_entity_poly.entity_id
_entity_poly.type
_entity_poly.pdbx_seq_one_letter_code
_entity_poly.pdbx_strand_id
1 'polypeptide(L)'
;MTSQLVPISPRQIRRRRLKVFGLMFVSTLFATLKWITVIPSDSSLFTRFLMIGLFILTFAWIALFFWSSIFGFFELLRKKKVPGIAWPEEKTPLSTRTAILMPVYNESPVSVFANLLAMARDLEKTGQAAAYDIFVLSDTTNPKVWVEEESVWLEAKKLMPASIGLYYRRRPVNTARKSGNIEDFCNKWGALYDFMIVLDADSLLEGTTMVRMSQLMEANPGAGIIQAPPMCINRHSLFARIQQFAGKVYLSLIHI
;
A
#
# COMPACT_ATOMS: atom_id res chain seq x y z
N MET A 1 28.64 -12.28 -3.85
CA MET A 1 28.41 -11.92 -5.28
C MET A 1 27.32 -10.85 -5.31
N THR A 2 27.68 -9.60 -5.44
CA THR A 2 26.76 -8.48 -5.57
C THR A 2 26.03 -8.62 -6.90
N SER A 3 24.77 -9.03 -6.88
CA SER A 3 23.91 -8.99 -8.07
C SER A 3 23.79 -7.53 -8.50
N GLN A 4 24.48 -7.16 -9.57
CA GLN A 4 24.32 -5.84 -10.17
C GLN A 4 22.83 -5.65 -10.50
N LEU A 5 22.23 -4.67 -9.86
CA LEU A 5 20.88 -4.20 -10.16
C LEU A 5 20.84 -3.80 -11.64
N VAL A 6 20.06 -4.52 -12.45
CA VAL A 6 19.81 -4.09 -13.83
C VAL A 6 18.69 -3.05 -13.78
N PRO A 7 18.97 -1.76 -13.82
CA PRO A 7 17.94 -0.73 -13.77
C PRO A 7 17.02 -0.88 -14.97
N ILE A 8 15.72 -0.63 -14.76
CA ILE A 8 14.78 -0.58 -15.88
C ILE A 8 15.26 0.52 -16.83
N SER A 9 15.62 0.14 -18.06
CA SER A 9 16.08 1.11 -19.04
C SER A 9 15.02 2.20 -19.27
N PRO A 10 15.36 3.49 -19.23
CA PRO A 10 14.44 4.58 -19.55
C PRO A 10 13.72 4.39 -20.89
N ARG A 11 14.37 3.72 -21.85
CA ARG A 11 13.77 3.34 -23.14
C ARG A 11 12.64 2.32 -23.00
N GLN A 12 12.75 1.37 -22.06
CA GLN A 12 11.70 0.38 -21.82
C GLN A 12 10.46 1.03 -21.18
N ILE A 13 10.67 1.91 -20.20
CA ILE A 13 9.59 2.69 -19.57
C ILE A 13 8.89 3.55 -20.64
N ARG A 14 9.66 4.29 -21.43
CA ARG A 14 9.09 5.12 -22.52
C ARG A 14 8.28 4.31 -23.53
N ARG A 15 8.79 3.12 -23.93
CA ARG A 15 8.06 2.24 -24.86
C ARG A 15 6.74 1.71 -24.26
N ARG A 16 6.72 1.35 -22.97
CA ARG A 16 5.50 0.90 -22.29
C ARG A 16 4.48 2.03 -22.19
N ARG A 17 4.89 3.20 -21.74
CA ARG A 17 4.05 4.41 -21.70
C ARG A 17 3.48 4.75 -23.07
N LEU A 18 4.31 4.74 -24.11
CA LEU A 18 3.87 5.04 -25.48
C LEU A 18 2.79 4.06 -25.97
N LYS A 19 2.91 2.76 -25.64
CA LYS A 19 1.88 1.76 -25.99
C LYS A 19 0.56 2.03 -25.28
N VAL A 20 0.57 2.26 -23.96
CA VAL A 20 -0.65 2.51 -23.19
C VAL A 20 -1.34 3.79 -23.66
N PHE A 21 -0.60 4.90 -23.73
CA PHE A 21 -1.16 6.19 -24.17
C PHE A 21 -1.55 6.19 -25.64
N GLY A 22 -0.81 5.52 -26.51
CA GLY A 22 -1.16 5.37 -27.92
C GLY A 22 -2.47 4.61 -28.13
N LEU A 23 -2.65 3.48 -27.42
CA LEU A 23 -3.89 2.70 -27.47
C LEU A 23 -5.08 3.46 -26.85
N MET A 24 -4.85 4.16 -25.73
CA MET A 24 -5.84 5.06 -25.13
C MET A 24 -6.29 6.12 -26.16
N PHE A 25 -5.34 6.79 -26.80
CA PHE A 25 -5.64 7.83 -27.81
C PHE A 25 -6.42 7.27 -28.98
N VAL A 26 -5.97 6.16 -29.59
CA VAL A 26 -6.63 5.53 -30.75
C VAL A 26 -8.06 5.09 -30.41
N SER A 27 -8.26 4.43 -29.26
CA SER A 27 -9.59 3.99 -28.83
C SER A 27 -10.52 5.17 -28.52
N THR A 28 -10.00 6.23 -27.89
CA THR A 28 -10.77 7.46 -27.60
C THR A 28 -11.16 8.18 -28.88
N LEU A 29 -10.23 8.30 -29.82
CA LEU A 29 -10.52 8.92 -31.14
C LEU A 29 -11.61 8.14 -31.86
N PHE A 30 -11.49 6.82 -31.97
CA PHE A 30 -12.49 5.97 -32.61
C PHE A 30 -13.87 6.10 -31.96
N ALA A 31 -13.92 6.03 -30.63
CA ALA A 31 -15.18 6.15 -29.87
C ALA A 31 -15.79 7.53 -30.03
N THR A 32 -14.98 8.61 -30.05
CA THR A 32 -15.46 9.99 -30.27
C THR A 32 -16.04 10.17 -31.67
N LEU A 33 -15.39 9.61 -32.70
CA LEU A 33 -15.92 9.66 -34.05
C LEU A 33 -17.29 8.97 -34.16
N LYS A 34 -17.47 7.85 -33.47
CA LYS A 34 -18.77 7.18 -33.36
C LYS A 34 -19.78 7.99 -32.55
N TRP A 35 -19.35 8.60 -31.43
CA TRP A 35 -20.21 9.41 -30.60
C TRP A 35 -20.80 10.61 -31.36
N ILE A 36 -19.99 11.28 -32.18
CA ILE A 36 -20.44 12.42 -33.00
C ILE A 36 -21.61 12.05 -33.92
N THR A 37 -21.68 10.81 -34.43
CA THR A 37 -22.79 10.35 -35.27
C THR A 37 -24.11 10.14 -34.52
N VAL A 38 -24.06 10.06 -33.20
CA VAL A 38 -25.21 9.81 -32.31
C VAL A 38 -25.77 11.09 -31.71
N ILE A 39 -24.98 12.19 -31.72
CA ILE A 39 -25.44 13.48 -31.19
C ILE A 39 -26.58 14.03 -32.07
N PRO A 40 -27.73 14.43 -31.47
CA PRO A 40 -28.86 14.97 -32.19
C PRO A 40 -28.50 16.18 -33.05
N SER A 41 -29.00 16.22 -34.31
CA SER A 41 -28.68 17.27 -35.29
C SER A 41 -29.27 18.63 -34.94
N ASP A 42 -30.28 18.68 -34.10
CA ASP A 42 -30.96 19.89 -33.61
C ASP A 42 -30.29 20.53 -32.38
N SER A 43 -29.25 19.89 -31.83
CA SER A 43 -28.50 20.43 -30.68
C SER A 43 -27.76 21.71 -31.05
N SER A 44 -27.71 22.68 -30.11
CA SER A 44 -26.90 23.90 -30.28
C SER A 44 -25.41 23.57 -30.45
N LEU A 45 -24.65 24.41 -31.15
CA LEU A 45 -23.20 24.22 -31.30
C LEU A 45 -22.49 24.12 -29.94
N PHE A 46 -22.89 24.97 -29.00
CA PHE A 46 -22.33 24.95 -27.65
C PHE A 46 -22.55 23.58 -26.95
N THR A 47 -23.78 23.06 -26.99
CA THR A 47 -24.13 21.76 -26.40
C THR A 47 -23.34 20.64 -27.07
N ARG A 48 -23.18 20.65 -28.38
CA ARG A 48 -22.37 19.65 -29.11
C ARG A 48 -20.92 19.65 -28.65
N PHE A 49 -20.28 20.84 -28.62
CA PHE A 49 -18.88 20.93 -28.14
C PHE A 49 -18.74 20.46 -26.72
N LEU A 50 -19.67 20.83 -25.83
CA LEU A 50 -19.65 20.40 -24.42
C LEU A 50 -19.78 18.87 -24.32
N MET A 51 -20.73 18.26 -25.04
CA MET A 51 -20.94 16.80 -25.05
C MET A 51 -19.72 16.04 -25.58
N ILE A 52 -19.11 16.54 -26.68
CA ILE A 52 -17.88 15.93 -27.24
C ILE A 52 -16.73 16.05 -26.26
N GLY A 53 -16.52 17.22 -25.65
CA GLY A 53 -15.44 17.46 -24.70
C GLY A 53 -15.55 16.57 -23.44
N LEU A 54 -16.75 16.49 -22.87
CA LEU A 54 -17.02 15.62 -21.71
C LEU A 54 -16.87 14.13 -22.08
N PHE A 55 -17.31 13.73 -23.26
CA PHE A 55 -17.14 12.37 -23.74
C PHE A 55 -15.66 12.00 -23.91
N ILE A 56 -14.87 12.86 -24.56
CA ILE A 56 -13.42 12.63 -24.72
C ILE A 56 -12.76 12.47 -23.36
N LEU A 57 -13.05 13.36 -22.41
CA LEU A 57 -12.45 13.33 -21.07
C LEU A 57 -12.79 12.03 -20.33
N THR A 58 -14.08 11.68 -20.28
CA THR A 58 -14.55 10.49 -19.55
C THR A 58 -14.11 9.20 -20.24
N PHE A 59 -14.20 9.12 -21.57
CA PHE A 59 -13.81 7.92 -22.30
C PHE A 59 -12.29 7.70 -22.28
N ALA A 60 -11.48 8.77 -22.40
CA ALA A 60 -10.02 8.67 -22.28
C ALA A 60 -9.61 8.12 -20.91
N TRP A 61 -10.30 8.55 -19.85
CA TRP A 61 -10.09 8.04 -18.50
C TRP A 61 -10.38 6.53 -18.42
N ILE A 62 -11.55 6.11 -18.91
CA ILE A 62 -11.94 4.68 -18.96
C ILE A 62 -10.95 3.88 -19.82
N ALA A 63 -10.58 4.37 -21.00
CA ALA A 63 -9.64 3.70 -21.89
C ALA A 63 -8.24 3.55 -21.27
N LEU A 64 -7.77 4.55 -20.50
CA LEU A 64 -6.51 4.48 -19.79
C LEU A 64 -6.52 3.32 -18.78
N PHE A 65 -7.56 3.22 -17.95
CA PHE A 65 -7.69 2.12 -17.00
C PHE A 65 -7.84 0.76 -17.67
N PHE A 66 -8.61 0.70 -18.75
CA PHE A 66 -8.79 -0.54 -19.53
C PHE A 66 -7.46 -1.06 -20.08
N TRP A 67 -6.74 -0.24 -20.85
CA TRP A 67 -5.46 -0.65 -21.43
C TRP A 67 -4.41 -0.92 -20.37
N SER A 68 -4.39 -0.12 -19.32
CA SER A 68 -3.55 -0.38 -18.16
C SER A 68 -3.85 -1.76 -17.57
N SER A 69 -5.10 -2.10 -17.32
CA SER A 69 -5.48 -3.41 -16.78
C SER A 69 -5.10 -4.57 -17.70
N ILE A 70 -5.25 -4.42 -19.01
CA ILE A 70 -4.82 -5.43 -20.01
C ILE A 70 -3.30 -5.67 -19.92
N PHE A 71 -2.49 -4.62 -19.89
CA PHE A 71 -1.03 -4.78 -19.77
C PHE A 71 -0.63 -5.37 -18.42
N GLY A 72 -1.26 -4.95 -17.31
CA GLY A 72 -1.02 -5.51 -15.99
C GLY A 72 -1.36 -7.00 -15.91
N PHE A 73 -2.46 -7.41 -16.51
CA PHE A 73 -2.84 -8.82 -16.59
C PHE A 73 -1.77 -9.65 -17.30
N PHE A 74 -1.27 -9.18 -18.45
CA PHE A 74 -0.20 -9.89 -19.15
C PHE A 74 1.12 -9.93 -18.39
N GLU A 75 1.46 -8.88 -17.62
CA GLU A 75 2.65 -8.91 -16.74
C GLU A 75 2.48 -9.90 -15.59
N LEU A 76 1.30 -10.01 -14.99
CA LEU A 76 1.00 -11.03 -13.97
C LEU A 76 1.18 -12.45 -14.51
N LEU A 77 0.73 -12.72 -15.74
CA LEU A 77 0.91 -14.03 -16.38
C LEU A 77 2.38 -14.38 -16.62
N ARG A 78 3.23 -13.38 -16.83
CA ARG A 78 4.67 -13.58 -17.08
C ARG A 78 5.48 -13.96 -15.84
N LYS A 79 4.94 -13.82 -14.62
CA LYS A 79 5.58 -14.15 -13.33
C LYS A 79 7.05 -13.67 -13.20
N LYS A 80 7.44 -12.59 -13.84
CA LYS A 80 8.80 -12.07 -13.79
C LYS A 80 9.01 -11.27 -12.50
N LYS A 81 10.17 -11.46 -11.87
CA LYS A 81 10.62 -10.60 -10.77
C LYS A 81 10.72 -9.16 -11.29
N VAL A 82 10.36 -8.19 -10.43
CA VAL A 82 10.46 -6.77 -10.78
C VAL A 82 11.93 -6.44 -11.10
N PRO A 83 12.24 -5.94 -12.30
CA PRO A 83 13.60 -5.58 -12.65
C PRO A 83 14.08 -4.41 -11.78
N GLY A 84 15.35 -4.39 -11.42
CA GLY A 84 15.95 -3.30 -10.64
C GLY A 84 15.79 -3.40 -9.14
N ILE A 85 15.16 -4.48 -8.61
CA ILE A 85 15.08 -4.77 -7.18
C ILE A 85 15.94 -6.00 -6.89
N ALA A 86 16.86 -5.88 -5.92
CA ALA A 86 17.56 -7.02 -5.37
C ALA A 86 16.60 -7.85 -4.50
N TRP A 87 16.48 -9.13 -4.80
CA TRP A 87 15.63 -10.07 -4.07
C TRP A 87 16.52 -10.99 -3.24
N PRO A 88 16.73 -10.71 -1.94
CA PRO A 88 17.50 -11.59 -1.06
C PRO A 88 16.81 -12.94 -0.90
N GLU A 89 17.54 -13.93 -0.39
CA GLU A 89 16.94 -15.22 -0.02
C GLU A 89 15.97 -15.05 1.15
N GLU A 90 14.90 -15.84 1.18
CA GLU A 90 13.85 -15.74 2.21
C GLU A 90 14.38 -15.98 3.64
N LYS A 91 15.41 -16.79 3.77
CA LYS A 91 16.04 -17.14 5.07
C LYS A 91 17.15 -16.18 5.51
N THR A 92 17.40 -15.10 4.76
CA THR A 92 18.42 -14.12 5.13
C THR A 92 18.04 -13.47 6.47
N PRO A 93 18.88 -13.58 7.53
CA PRO A 93 18.60 -12.91 8.79
C PRO A 93 18.66 -11.40 8.62
N LEU A 94 17.81 -10.69 9.37
CA LEU A 94 17.81 -9.24 9.43
C LEU A 94 18.98 -8.73 10.27
N SER A 95 19.63 -7.67 9.79
CA SER A 95 20.68 -6.94 10.49
C SER A 95 20.20 -5.61 11.06
N THR A 96 19.02 -5.17 10.65
CA THR A 96 18.42 -3.87 10.99
C THR A 96 17.27 -4.01 11.97
N ARG A 97 16.91 -2.88 12.63
CA ARG A 97 15.73 -2.81 13.50
C ARG A 97 14.60 -2.04 12.80
N THR A 98 13.40 -2.55 12.92
CA THR A 98 12.19 -1.99 12.29
C THR A 98 11.13 -1.66 13.35
N ALA A 99 10.63 -0.42 13.33
CA ALA A 99 9.47 -0.03 14.13
C ALA A 99 8.16 -0.28 13.35
N ILE A 100 7.21 -1.01 13.94
CA ILE A 100 5.85 -1.16 13.41
C ILE A 100 5.01 -0.06 14.06
N LEU A 101 4.50 0.87 13.26
CA LEU A 101 3.72 2.02 13.70
C LEU A 101 2.24 1.80 13.39
N MET A 102 1.40 1.85 14.40
CA MET A 102 -0.06 1.77 14.29
C MET A 102 -0.68 3.08 14.80
N PRO A 103 -0.85 4.10 13.95
CA PRO A 103 -1.59 5.30 14.31
C PRO A 103 -3.07 4.99 14.49
N VAL A 104 -3.65 5.41 15.63
CA VAL A 104 -5.06 5.18 15.99
C VAL A 104 -5.76 6.49 16.35
N TYR A 105 -7.07 6.59 16.03
CA TYR A 105 -7.90 7.74 16.30
C TYR A 105 -9.36 7.33 16.54
N ASN A 106 -9.76 7.13 17.80
CA ASN A 106 -11.10 6.72 18.21
C ASN A 106 -11.58 5.36 17.63
N GLU A 107 -10.67 4.48 17.20
CA GLU A 107 -11.00 3.10 16.82
C GLU A 107 -11.26 2.23 18.05
N SER A 108 -11.82 1.03 17.83
CA SER A 108 -12.05 0.04 18.90
C SER A 108 -10.71 -0.49 19.43
N PRO A 109 -10.36 -0.21 20.71
CA PRO A 109 -9.08 -0.66 21.27
C PRO A 109 -8.93 -2.17 21.25
N VAL A 110 -10.00 -2.90 21.56
CA VAL A 110 -10.00 -4.37 21.57
C VAL A 110 -9.63 -4.94 20.20
N SER A 111 -10.19 -4.39 19.12
CA SER A 111 -9.91 -4.84 17.76
C SER A 111 -8.46 -4.53 17.35
N VAL A 112 -7.99 -3.32 17.65
CA VAL A 112 -6.62 -2.88 17.34
C VAL A 112 -5.60 -3.78 18.02
N PHE A 113 -5.70 -3.97 19.32
CA PHE A 113 -4.73 -4.77 20.07
C PHE A 113 -4.85 -6.28 19.79
N ALA A 114 -6.04 -6.80 19.46
CA ALA A 114 -6.20 -8.17 18.99
C ALA A 114 -5.46 -8.40 17.66
N ASN A 115 -5.56 -7.46 16.72
CA ASN A 115 -4.83 -7.50 15.46
C ASN A 115 -3.31 -7.46 15.69
N LEU A 116 -2.85 -6.56 16.56
CA LEU A 116 -1.41 -6.46 16.91
C LEU A 116 -0.87 -7.74 17.53
N LEU A 117 -1.61 -8.36 18.45
CA LEU A 117 -1.23 -9.64 19.04
C LEU A 117 -1.19 -10.77 18.01
N ALA A 118 -2.14 -10.81 17.09
CA ALA A 118 -2.15 -11.80 16.01
C ALA A 118 -0.92 -11.63 15.09
N MET A 119 -0.60 -10.40 14.70
CA MET A 119 0.58 -10.09 13.90
C MET A 119 1.88 -10.41 14.63
N ALA A 120 2.00 -10.06 15.92
CA ALA A 120 3.18 -10.34 16.74
C ALA A 120 3.45 -11.85 16.88
N ARG A 121 2.42 -12.65 17.13
CA ARG A 121 2.53 -14.10 17.19
C ARG A 121 2.92 -14.74 15.86
N ASP A 122 2.45 -14.17 14.75
CA ASP A 122 2.83 -14.64 13.43
C ASP A 122 4.26 -14.24 13.07
N LEU A 123 4.68 -13.05 13.48
CA LEU A 123 6.06 -12.59 13.34
C LEU A 123 7.03 -13.44 14.19
N GLU A 124 6.63 -13.85 15.38
CA GLU A 124 7.43 -14.74 16.25
C GLU A 124 7.76 -16.08 15.56
N LYS A 125 6.81 -16.65 14.81
CA LYS A 125 7.02 -17.90 14.04
C LYS A 125 8.11 -17.78 12.99
N THR A 126 8.45 -16.57 12.54
CA THR A 126 9.51 -16.35 11.55
C THR A 126 10.91 -16.50 12.12
N GLY A 127 11.06 -16.49 13.46
CA GLY A 127 12.36 -16.51 14.16
C GLY A 127 13.10 -15.17 14.10
N GLN A 128 12.51 -14.10 13.55
CA GLN A 128 13.14 -12.79 13.39
C GLN A 128 12.43 -11.66 14.18
N ALA A 129 11.56 -12.02 15.09
CA ALA A 129 10.75 -11.11 15.88
C ALA A 129 11.55 -10.09 16.70
N ALA A 130 12.75 -10.45 17.15
CA ALA A 130 13.63 -9.56 17.93
C ALA A 130 14.12 -8.31 17.15
N ALA A 131 13.98 -8.32 15.82
CA ALA A 131 14.29 -7.16 14.98
C ALA A 131 13.17 -6.09 15.00
N TYR A 132 12.05 -6.34 15.68
CA TYR A 132 10.84 -5.49 15.61
C TYR A 132 10.36 -5.03 16.97
N ASP A 133 9.87 -3.80 16.99
CA ASP A 133 9.07 -3.24 18.09
C ASP A 133 7.77 -2.66 17.53
N ILE A 134 6.70 -2.68 18.32
CA ILE A 134 5.37 -2.18 17.94
C ILE A 134 5.04 -0.93 18.74
N PHE A 135 4.60 0.11 18.05
CA PHE A 135 4.17 1.37 18.62
C PHE A 135 2.72 1.66 18.25
N VAL A 136 1.85 1.76 19.24
CA VAL A 136 0.51 2.30 19.08
C VAL A 136 0.59 3.80 19.32
N LEU A 137 0.32 4.57 18.28
CA LEU A 137 0.44 6.02 18.27
C LEU A 137 -0.96 6.65 18.31
N SER A 138 -1.46 6.92 19.52
CA SER A 138 -2.84 7.40 19.71
C SER A 138 -2.94 8.92 19.55
N ASP A 139 -3.89 9.34 18.71
CA ASP A 139 -4.42 10.69 18.57
C ASP A 139 -5.87 10.77 19.07
N THR A 140 -6.33 9.75 19.77
CA THR A 140 -7.69 9.61 20.28
C THR A 140 -8.08 10.77 21.17
N THR A 141 -9.22 11.40 20.85
CA THR A 141 -9.77 12.57 21.57
C THR A 141 -10.90 12.21 22.51
N ASN A 142 -11.57 11.05 22.29
CA ASN A 142 -12.63 10.60 23.17
C ASN A 142 -12.07 10.02 24.47
N PRO A 143 -12.40 10.63 25.66
CA PRO A 143 -11.86 10.18 26.96
C PRO A 143 -12.18 8.72 27.29
N LYS A 144 -13.36 8.24 26.91
CA LYS A 144 -13.76 6.85 27.17
C LYS A 144 -12.87 5.87 26.38
N VAL A 145 -12.57 6.22 25.12
CA VAL A 145 -11.79 5.36 24.24
C VAL A 145 -10.33 5.34 24.64
N TRP A 146 -9.69 6.49 24.92
CA TRP A 146 -8.25 6.46 25.27
C TRP A 146 -7.97 5.84 26.64
N VAL A 147 -8.90 5.92 27.61
CA VAL A 147 -8.78 5.17 28.88
C VAL A 147 -8.87 3.67 28.63
N GLU A 148 -9.77 3.23 27.74
CA GLU A 148 -9.87 1.85 27.31
C GLU A 148 -8.61 1.40 26.54
N GLU A 149 -8.04 2.26 25.65
CA GLU A 149 -6.77 1.98 24.96
C GLU A 149 -5.64 1.66 25.95
N GLU A 150 -5.48 2.46 27.01
CA GLU A 150 -4.45 2.24 28.04
C GLU A 150 -4.67 0.92 28.78
N SER A 151 -5.92 0.62 29.14
CA SER A 151 -6.28 -0.62 29.84
C SER A 151 -5.99 -1.85 28.97
N VAL A 152 -6.45 -1.83 27.71
CA VAL A 152 -6.26 -2.95 26.78
C VAL A 152 -4.79 -3.10 26.40
N TRP A 153 -4.03 -1.99 26.29
CA TRP A 153 -2.59 -2.03 26.07
C TRP A 153 -1.86 -2.78 27.20
N LEU A 154 -2.19 -2.50 28.48
CA LEU A 154 -1.58 -3.18 29.62
C LEU A 154 -1.83 -4.69 29.58
N GLU A 155 -3.03 -5.12 29.21
CA GLU A 155 -3.34 -6.53 29.05
C GLU A 155 -2.64 -7.16 27.85
N ALA A 156 -2.64 -6.47 26.70
CA ALA A 156 -1.96 -6.92 25.49
C ALA A 156 -0.44 -7.09 25.73
N LYS A 157 0.16 -6.19 26.50
CA LYS A 157 1.59 -6.26 26.85
C LYS A 157 1.96 -7.53 27.60
N LYS A 158 1.08 -8.07 28.45
CA LYS A 158 1.28 -9.34 29.15
C LYS A 158 1.23 -10.56 28.21
N LEU A 159 0.50 -10.43 27.09
CA LEU A 159 0.27 -11.48 26.10
C LEU A 159 1.23 -11.41 24.91
N MET A 160 2.05 -10.35 24.84
CA MET A 160 3.00 -10.11 23.77
C MET A 160 4.16 -11.11 23.85
N PRO A 161 4.68 -11.63 22.71
CA PRO A 161 5.93 -12.38 22.69
C PRO A 161 7.07 -11.57 23.33
N ALA A 162 7.87 -12.22 24.17
CA ALA A 162 8.94 -11.55 24.93
C ALA A 162 10.02 -10.90 24.04
N SER A 163 10.12 -11.34 22.79
CA SER A 163 11.05 -10.79 21.78
C SER A 163 10.62 -9.47 21.16
N ILE A 164 9.37 -9.03 21.37
CA ILE A 164 8.78 -7.85 20.73
C ILE A 164 8.37 -6.84 21.79
N GLY A 165 8.91 -5.62 21.72
CA GLY A 165 8.46 -4.51 22.55
C GLY A 165 7.10 -3.98 22.08
N LEU A 166 6.13 -3.80 23.00
CA LEU A 166 4.86 -3.15 22.74
C LEU A 166 4.79 -1.83 23.52
N TYR A 167 4.73 -0.73 22.78
CA TYR A 167 4.70 0.63 23.32
C TYR A 167 3.40 1.33 22.96
N TYR A 168 2.89 2.14 23.86
CA TYR A 168 1.73 2.99 23.65
C TYR A 168 2.09 4.44 23.95
N ARG A 169 1.71 5.36 23.09
CA ARG A 169 1.88 6.78 23.28
C ARG A 169 0.67 7.55 22.77
N ARG A 170 0.09 8.41 23.61
CA ARG A 170 -0.97 9.34 23.25
C ARG A 170 -0.43 10.76 23.16
N ARG A 171 -0.81 11.49 22.11
CA ARG A 171 -0.58 12.92 22.00
C ARG A 171 -1.78 13.70 22.57
N PRO A 172 -1.54 14.79 23.34
CA PRO A 172 -2.63 15.63 23.83
C PRO A 172 -3.27 16.48 22.71
N VAL A 173 -2.51 16.81 21.66
CA VAL A 173 -2.96 17.64 20.53
C VAL A 173 -2.68 16.90 19.22
N ASN A 174 -3.72 16.73 18.41
CA ASN A 174 -3.66 16.05 17.10
C ASN A 174 -3.26 17.02 15.99
N THR A 175 -2.04 17.59 16.07
CA THR A 175 -1.50 18.48 15.04
C THR A 175 -1.08 17.68 13.81
N ALA A 176 -1.47 18.12 12.61
CA ALA A 176 -1.19 17.48 11.32
C ALA A 176 -1.67 16.01 11.23
N ARG A 177 -2.59 15.60 12.09
CA ARG A 177 -3.26 14.26 12.06
C ARG A 177 -2.24 13.11 11.96
N LYS A 178 -2.49 12.10 11.13
CA LYS A 178 -1.66 10.90 10.98
C LYS A 178 -0.20 11.23 10.60
N SER A 179 0.04 12.17 9.70
CA SER A 179 1.39 12.56 9.30
C SER A 179 2.19 13.19 10.44
N GLY A 180 1.58 14.14 11.19
CA GLY A 180 2.23 14.72 12.36
C GLY A 180 2.39 13.74 13.53
N ASN A 181 1.55 12.69 13.60
CA ASN A 181 1.69 11.62 14.57
C ASN A 181 2.94 10.76 14.30
N ILE A 182 3.19 10.44 13.03
CA ILE A 182 4.39 9.72 12.59
C ILE A 182 5.64 10.62 12.73
N GLU A 183 5.55 11.91 12.36
CA GLU A 183 6.63 12.88 12.52
C GLU A 183 7.09 12.99 13.99
N ASP A 184 6.14 13.08 14.94
CA ASP A 184 6.44 13.10 16.37
C ASP A 184 7.15 11.83 16.83
N PHE A 185 6.76 10.66 16.30
CA PHE A 185 7.50 9.41 16.53
C PHE A 185 8.93 9.47 15.99
N CYS A 186 9.09 9.90 14.73
CA CYS A 186 10.41 10.00 14.10
C CYS A 186 11.34 10.91 14.88
N ASN A 187 10.86 12.05 15.35
CA ASN A 187 11.64 13.02 16.12
C ASN A 187 12.07 12.50 17.50
N LYS A 188 11.25 11.62 18.13
CA LYS A 188 11.53 11.13 19.50
C LYS A 188 12.30 9.82 19.52
N TRP A 189 11.96 8.90 18.64
CA TRP A 189 12.45 7.52 18.66
C TRP A 189 12.97 7.01 17.32
N GLY A 190 12.78 7.78 16.25
CA GLY A 190 13.17 7.34 14.89
C GLY A 190 14.64 6.94 14.77
N ALA A 191 15.54 7.62 15.50
CA ALA A 191 16.96 7.30 15.51
C ALA A 191 17.33 5.91 16.06
N LEU A 192 16.40 5.21 16.72
CA LEU A 192 16.59 3.86 17.27
C LEU A 192 16.30 2.75 16.25
N TYR A 193 15.75 3.10 15.08
CA TYR A 193 15.30 2.17 14.07
C TYR A 193 15.81 2.57 12.68
N ASP A 194 16.18 1.56 11.90
CA ASP A 194 16.62 1.76 10.50
C ASP A 194 15.42 1.93 9.57
N PHE A 195 14.32 1.23 9.88
CA PHE A 195 13.11 1.23 9.07
C PHE A 195 11.85 1.37 9.93
N MET A 196 10.76 1.78 9.27
CA MET A 196 9.42 1.76 9.87
C MET A 196 8.41 1.13 8.93
N ILE A 197 7.49 0.33 9.47
CA ILE A 197 6.30 -0.18 8.79
C ILE A 197 5.11 0.60 9.34
N VAL A 198 4.43 1.36 8.48
CA VAL A 198 3.25 2.14 8.89
C VAL A 198 2.00 1.38 8.47
N LEU A 199 1.14 1.08 9.44
CA LEU A 199 -0.12 0.36 9.25
C LEU A 199 -1.32 1.29 9.50
N ASP A 200 -2.48 0.92 8.95
CA ASP A 200 -3.75 1.48 9.38
C ASP A 200 -4.31 0.63 10.54
N ALA A 201 -5.17 1.21 11.38
CA ALA A 201 -5.68 0.58 12.60
C ALA A 201 -6.46 -0.75 12.35
N ASP A 202 -7.00 -0.91 11.14
CA ASP A 202 -7.70 -2.11 10.66
C ASP A 202 -6.83 -3.06 9.83
N SER A 203 -5.55 -2.71 9.62
CA SER A 203 -4.65 -3.51 8.80
C SER A 203 -4.13 -4.73 9.53
N LEU A 204 -4.03 -5.84 8.78
CA LEU A 204 -3.34 -7.06 9.17
C LEU A 204 -2.21 -7.35 8.19
N LEU A 205 -1.01 -7.60 8.70
CA LEU A 205 0.16 -7.94 7.90
C LEU A 205 0.79 -9.22 8.42
N GLU A 206 1.02 -10.18 7.53
CA GLU A 206 1.66 -11.45 7.87
C GLU A 206 3.12 -11.24 8.31
N GLY A 207 3.58 -11.99 9.31
CA GLY A 207 4.95 -11.91 9.81
C GLY A 207 6.00 -12.15 8.72
N THR A 208 5.75 -13.10 7.83
CA THR A 208 6.60 -13.37 6.67
C THR A 208 6.68 -12.18 5.72
N THR A 209 5.58 -11.45 5.54
CA THR A 209 5.55 -10.24 4.70
C THR A 209 6.36 -9.11 5.34
N MET A 210 6.24 -8.90 6.67
CA MET A 210 7.03 -7.90 7.41
C MET A 210 8.53 -8.16 7.25
N VAL A 211 8.96 -9.40 7.51
CA VAL A 211 10.35 -9.82 7.34
C VAL A 211 10.82 -9.59 5.90
N ARG A 212 9.99 -9.96 4.92
CA ARG A 212 10.33 -9.79 3.52
C ARG A 212 10.48 -8.34 3.10
N MET A 213 9.63 -7.45 3.62
CA MET A 213 9.74 -6.00 3.38
C MET A 213 11.05 -5.44 3.96
N SER A 214 11.41 -5.81 5.20
CA SER A 214 12.67 -5.38 5.82
C SER A 214 13.89 -5.92 5.07
N GLN A 215 13.91 -7.20 4.68
CA GLN A 215 14.97 -7.78 3.84
C GLN A 215 15.11 -7.06 2.50
N LEU A 216 14.00 -6.67 1.87
CA LEU A 216 14.02 -5.91 0.63
C LEU A 216 14.58 -4.50 0.83
N MET A 217 14.26 -3.84 1.94
CA MET A 217 14.84 -2.53 2.26
C MET A 217 16.35 -2.63 2.49
N GLU A 218 16.82 -3.62 3.25
CA GLU A 218 18.26 -3.87 3.45
C GLU A 218 18.99 -4.12 2.13
N ALA A 219 18.41 -4.91 1.24
CA ALA A 219 19.01 -5.26 -0.03
C ALA A 219 18.97 -4.13 -1.07
N ASN A 220 18.17 -3.10 -0.86
CA ASN A 220 17.94 -2.00 -1.80
C ASN A 220 18.08 -0.63 -1.12
N PRO A 221 19.27 -0.20 -0.72
CA PRO A 221 19.47 1.04 0.06
C PRO A 221 19.08 2.31 -0.70
N GLY A 222 18.86 2.25 -2.01
CA GLY A 222 18.31 3.35 -2.79
C GLY A 222 16.78 3.42 -2.80
N ALA A 223 16.08 2.46 -2.18
CA ALA A 223 14.63 2.49 -2.07
C ALA A 223 14.20 3.36 -0.89
N GLY A 224 13.41 4.39 -1.14
CA GLY A 224 12.82 5.21 -0.08
C GLY A 224 11.57 4.58 0.54
N ILE A 225 10.79 3.83 -0.24
CA ILE A 225 9.53 3.19 0.19
C ILE A 225 9.38 1.85 -0.51
N ILE A 226 8.97 0.84 0.25
CA ILE A 226 8.48 -0.46 -0.27
C ILE A 226 7.05 -0.65 0.25
N GLN A 227 6.11 -0.92 -0.65
CA GLN A 227 4.71 -1.09 -0.30
C GLN A 227 4.24 -2.52 -0.63
N ALA A 228 3.66 -3.20 0.35
CA ALA A 228 2.93 -4.44 0.12
C ALA A 228 1.54 -4.12 -0.48
N PRO A 229 1.10 -4.81 -1.53
CA PRO A 229 -0.23 -4.60 -2.09
C PRO A 229 -1.30 -5.04 -1.08
N PRO A 230 -2.32 -4.20 -0.79
CA PRO A 230 -3.42 -4.59 0.07
C PRO A 230 -4.23 -5.71 -0.56
N MET A 231 -4.61 -6.70 0.23
CA MET A 231 -5.46 -7.80 -0.19
C MET A 231 -6.68 -7.91 0.70
N CYS A 232 -7.88 -8.05 0.10
CA CYS A 232 -9.10 -8.30 0.86
C CYS A 232 -9.00 -9.66 1.57
N ILE A 233 -9.24 -9.71 2.86
CA ILE A 233 -9.46 -10.93 3.64
C ILE A 233 -10.95 -11.31 3.61
N ASN A 234 -11.29 -12.57 4.01
CA ASN A 234 -12.68 -13.07 4.04
C ASN A 234 -13.42 -13.04 2.68
N ARG A 235 -12.75 -13.48 1.61
CA ARG A 235 -13.20 -13.41 0.21
C ARG A 235 -14.24 -14.47 -0.17
N HIS A 236 -15.38 -14.48 0.49
CA HIS A 236 -16.42 -15.47 0.23
C HIS A 236 -17.38 -15.05 -0.90
N SER A 237 -17.52 -13.74 -1.18
CA SER A 237 -18.40 -13.23 -2.24
C SER A 237 -17.69 -13.09 -3.59
N LEU A 238 -18.45 -13.23 -4.68
CA LEU A 238 -17.97 -12.98 -6.04
C LEU A 238 -17.41 -11.54 -6.17
N PHE A 239 -18.09 -10.57 -5.56
CA PHE A 239 -17.68 -9.17 -5.56
C PHE A 239 -16.28 -8.97 -4.93
N ALA A 240 -16.02 -9.56 -3.77
CA ALA A 240 -14.71 -9.48 -3.11
C ALA A 240 -13.59 -10.14 -3.95
N ARG A 241 -13.92 -11.23 -4.67
CA ARG A 241 -12.97 -11.87 -5.61
C ARG A 241 -12.65 -10.98 -6.82
N ILE A 242 -13.67 -10.31 -7.37
CA ILE A 242 -13.49 -9.35 -8.48
C ILE A 242 -12.67 -8.15 -8.03
N GLN A 243 -12.94 -7.57 -6.87
CA GLN A 243 -12.16 -6.47 -6.31
C GLN A 243 -10.70 -6.85 -6.12
N GLN A 244 -10.43 -8.04 -5.58
CA GLN A 244 -9.07 -8.51 -5.40
C GLN A 244 -8.34 -8.73 -6.73
N PHE A 245 -9.03 -9.29 -7.72
CA PHE A 245 -8.45 -9.45 -9.06
C PHE A 245 -8.12 -8.08 -9.66
N ALA A 246 -9.05 -7.13 -9.60
CA ALA A 246 -8.84 -5.77 -10.06
C ALA A 246 -7.66 -5.08 -9.34
N GLY A 247 -7.58 -5.22 -8.01
CA GLY A 247 -6.46 -4.69 -7.21
C GLY A 247 -5.12 -5.29 -7.64
N LYS A 248 -5.02 -6.61 -7.82
CA LYS A 248 -3.78 -7.25 -8.28
C LYS A 248 -3.36 -6.79 -9.67
N VAL A 249 -4.31 -6.67 -10.59
CA VAL A 249 -4.05 -6.20 -11.96
C VAL A 249 -3.60 -4.74 -11.94
N TYR A 250 -4.29 -3.88 -11.19
CA TYR A 250 -3.97 -2.45 -11.09
C TYR A 250 -2.59 -2.22 -10.45
N LEU A 251 -2.30 -2.89 -9.34
CA LEU A 251 -1.03 -2.71 -8.61
C LEU A 251 0.18 -3.25 -9.39
N SER A 252 0.00 -4.24 -10.25
CA SER A 252 1.07 -4.70 -11.14
C SER A 252 1.53 -3.64 -12.16
N LEU A 253 0.77 -2.55 -12.30
CA LEU A 253 1.02 -1.44 -13.24
C LEU A 253 1.77 -0.27 -12.63
N ILE A 254 1.74 -0.11 -11.29
CA ILE A 254 2.42 1.01 -10.61
C ILE A 254 3.93 0.98 -10.87
N HIS A 255 4.45 -0.16 -11.33
CA HIS A 255 5.86 -0.35 -11.73
C HIS A 255 6.12 -0.09 -13.23
N ILE A 256 5.15 0.46 -13.97
CA ILE A 256 5.28 0.91 -15.35
C ILE A 256 5.49 2.42 -15.39
#